data_dc89304ed44aa23c14288c3d9323d6a3
#
_entry.id   dc89304ed44aa23c14288c3d9323d6a3
#
_cell.length_a   1.000
_cell.length_b   1.000
_cell.length_c   1.000
_cell.angle_alpha   90.00
_cell.angle_beta   90.00
_cell.angle_gamma   90.00
#
_symmetry.space_group_name_H-M   'P 1'
#
loop_
_entity.id
_entity.type
_entity.pdbx_description
1 polymer ?
#
loop_
_entity_poly.entity_id
_entity_poly.type
_entity_poly.pdbx_seq_one_letter_code
_entity_poly.pdbx_strand_id
1 'polypeptide(L)'
;MLDPRISLLRKKLENVKSIVLFGSGKGGVGKSVISSATSYILSERGYDVAYLDLDFHGPAGQSLFPVDIQFKGGRKGVELPISDGVRVMSIGYFLGDNPFPLAGREKIDLLIDFFSILNIGKLDSIIIDLPPGMGDELTFTQRVFRDRVSIVAVTMDSELSLNVAEKLMKYIKTEKINFLGIIVNMVNLFREYNPKQIEKRLRGEVLGAVSYHPRLEEFKTIKSKLENVHEFRREIEHVVDDLLKRVNLLK
;
A
#
# COMPACT_ATOMS: atom_id res chain seq x y z
N MET A 1 20.58 15.53 14.34
CA MET A 1 19.59 16.61 14.08
C MET A 1 18.57 16.04 13.10
N LEU A 2 17.27 16.17 13.36
CA LEU A 2 16.25 15.71 12.40
C LEU A 2 16.26 16.67 11.20
N ASP A 3 16.19 16.13 10.00
CA ASP A 3 16.09 16.90 8.76
C ASP A 3 14.85 17.84 8.83
N PRO A 4 15.03 19.16 8.65
CA PRO A 4 13.90 20.10 8.75
C PRO A 4 12.75 19.80 7.79
N ARG A 5 13.04 19.17 6.64
CA ARG A 5 12.04 18.73 5.66
C ARG A 5 11.04 17.74 6.27
N ILE A 6 11.49 16.87 7.19
CA ILE A 6 10.63 15.89 7.85
C ILE A 6 9.54 16.57 8.70
N SER A 7 9.83 17.67 9.36
CA SER A 7 8.83 18.41 10.14
C SER A 7 7.75 19.04 9.26
N LEU A 8 8.15 19.53 8.08
CA LEU A 8 7.21 20.04 7.08
C LEU A 8 6.32 18.93 6.50
N LEU A 9 6.89 17.74 6.23
CA LEU A 9 6.11 16.58 5.79
C LEU A 9 5.06 16.20 6.82
N ARG A 10 5.42 16.11 8.09
CA ARG A 10 4.47 15.80 9.17
C ARG A 10 3.31 16.79 9.21
N LYS A 11 3.60 18.10 9.07
CA LYS A 11 2.58 19.15 9.03
C LYS A 11 1.64 18.98 7.83
N LYS A 12 2.15 18.63 6.65
CA LYS A 12 1.33 18.35 5.46
C LYS A 12 0.34 17.19 5.70
N LEU A 13 0.71 16.22 6.52
CA LEU A 13 -0.08 15.04 6.80
C LEU A 13 -1.04 15.17 7.99
N GLU A 14 -1.03 16.30 8.71
CA GLU A 14 -1.90 16.53 9.88
C GLU A 14 -3.40 16.39 9.54
N ASN A 15 -3.78 16.73 8.31
CA ASN A 15 -5.16 16.64 7.84
C ASN A 15 -5.52 15.28 7.19
N VAL A 16 -4.65 14.29 7.30
CA VAL A 16 -4.91 12.92 6.86
C VAL A 16 -5.36 12.11 8.08
N LYS A 17 -6.52 11.45 8.02
CA LYS A 17 -7.06 10.71 9.18
C LYS A 17 -6.33 9.39 9.41
N SER A 18 -5.97 8.67 8.34
CA SER A 18 -5.32 7.36 8.42
C SER A 18 -4.22 7.22 7.35
N ILE A 19 -3.12 6.56 7.72
CA ILE A 19 -2.05 6.18 6.79
C ILE A 19 -1.81 4.69 6.96
N VAL A 20 -2.11 3.93 5.91
CA VAL A 20 -1.99 2.47 5.91
C VAL A 20 -0.94 2.02 4.91
N LEU A 21 0.08 1.35 5.41
CA LEU A 21 1.12 0.72 4.63
C LEU A 21 0.69 -0.69 4.23
N PHE A 22 0.88 -1.06 2.98
CA PHE A 22 0.82 -2.44 2.52
C PHE A 22 2.25 -2.94 2.34
N GLY A 23 2.64 -3.88 3.18
CA GLY A 23 3.97 -4.47 3.17
C GLY A 23 3.92 -5.97 2.85
N SER A 24 4.98 -6.49 2.25
CA SER A 24 5.12 -7.92 1.99
C SER A 24 6.56 -8.36 2.20
N GLY A 25 6.77 -9.58 2.65
CA GLY A 25 8.12 -10.12 2.84
C GLY A 25 8.86 -10.39 1.53
N LYS A 26 8.14 -10.70 0.44
CA LYS A 26 8.71 -10.98 -0.89
C LYS A 26 7.84 -10.41 -2.01
N GLY A 27 8.42 -10.30 -3.21
CA GLY A 27 7.70 -9.94 -4.43
C GLY A 27 6.75 -11.02 -4.94
N GLY A 28 5.78 -10.63 -5.77
CA GLY A 28 4.86 -11.56 -6.44
C GLY A 28 3.72 -12.09 -5.57
N VAL A 29 3.50 -11.58 -4.36
CA VAL A 29 2.37 -11.97 -3.51
C VAL A 29 1.07 -11.22 -3.83
N GLY A 30 1.06 -10.35 -4.84
CA GLY A 30 -0.12 -9.57 -5.24
C GLY A 30 -0.40 -8.33 -4.40
N LYS A 31 0.57 -7.86 -3.61
CA LYS A 31 0.44 -6.70 -2.72
C LYS A 31 -0.14 -5.48 -3.43
N SER A 32 0.42 -5.07 -4.58
CA SER A 32 0.02 -3.88 -5.33
C SER A 32 -1.41 -3.97 -5.90
N VAL A 33 -1.86 -5.17 -6.28
CA VAL A 33 -3.25 -5.40 -6.70
C VAL A 33 -4.19 -5.26 -5.51
N ILE A 34 -3.83 -5.80 -4.35
CA ILE A 34 -4.64 -5.72 -3.12
C ILE A 34 -4.72 -4.28 -2.59
N SER A 35 -3.58 -3.57 -2.51
CA SER A 35 -3.53 -2.18 -2.01
C SER A 35 -4.29 -1.22 -2.93
N SER A 36 -4.16 -1.38 -4.24
CA SER A 36 -4.92 -0.58 -5.22
C SER A 36 -6.42 -0.91 -5.20
N ALA A 37 -6.79 -2.19 -5.12
CA ALA A 37 -8.19 -2.60 -4.99
C ALA A 37 -8.83 -2.05 -3.70
N THR A 38 -8.12 -2.09 -2.59
CA THR A 38 -8.53 -1.48 -1.32
C THR A 38 -8.77 0.01 -1.48
N SER A 39 -7.86 0.73 -2.15
CA SER A 39 -7.99 2.17 -2.40
C SER A 39 -9.20 2.50 -3.27
N TYR A 40 -9.44 1.71 -4.30
CA TYR A 40 -10.58 1.88 -5.20
C TYR A 40 -11.91 1.67 -4.47
N ILE A 41 -12.06 0.56 -3.73
CA ILE A 41 -13.29 0.26 -2.98
C ILE A 41 -13.56 1.33 -1.90
N LEU A 42 -12.54 1.82 -1.20
CA LEU A 42 -12.69 2.93 -0.26
C LEU A 42 -13.21 4.19 -0.96
N SER A 43 -12.68 4.52 -2.13
CA SER A 43 -13.12 5.67 -2.92
C SER A 43 -14.58 5.52 -3.40
N GLU A 44 -14.98 4.34 -3.88
CA GLU A 44 -16.36 4.06 -4.26
C GLU A 44 -17.33 4.21 -3.07
N ARG A 45 -16.88 3.95 -1.85
CA ARG A 45 -17.65 4.15 -0.61
C ARG A 45 -17.67 5.61 -0.13
N GLY A 46 -17.12 6.53 -0.92
CA GLY A 46 -17.15 7.97 -0.66
C GLY A 46 -16.08 8.46 0.33
N TYR A 47 -14.99 7.70 0.54
CA TYR A 47 -13.82 8.17 1.26
C TYR A 47 -12.88 8.94 0.33
N ASP A 48 -12.31 10.05 0.82
CA ASP A 48 -11.22 10.75 0.13
C ASP A 48 -9.92 9.98 0.31
N VAL A 49 -9.48 9.27 -0.73
CA VAL A 49 -8.33 8.35 -0.67
C VAL A 49 -7.21 8.78 -1.61
N ALA A 50 -5.98 8.70 -1.13
CA ALA A 50 -4.80 8.70 -1.99
C ALA A 50 -4.11 7.33 -1.98
N TYR A 51 -3.70 6.86 -3.15
CA TYR A 51 -2.84 5.70 -3.35
C TYR A 51 -1.44 6.17 -3.73
N LEU A 52 -0.44 5.78 -2.96
CA LEU A 52 0.96 6.12 -3.19
C LEU A 52 1.77 4.85 -3.40
N ASP A 53 2.34 4.70 -4.60
CA ASP A 53 3.21 3.58 -4.94
C ASP A 53 4.68 4.01 -4.77
N LEU A 54 5.37 3.39 -3.82
CA LEU A 54 6.77 3.66 -3.48
C LEU A 54 7.71 2.53 -3.94
N ASP A 55 7.27 1.63 -4.81
CA ASP A 55 8.13 0.58 -5.36
C ASP A 55 9.01 1.12 -6.48
N PHE A 56 10.27 1.42 -6.17
CA PHE A 56 11.26 1.92 -7.14
C PHE A 56 11.69 0.90 -8.19
N HIS A 57 11.49 -0.38 -7.92
CA HIS A 57 11.99 -1.47 -8.77
C HIS A 57 10.93 -2.06 -9.69
N GLY A 58 9.67 -1.98 -9.28
CA GLY A 58 8.55 -2.54 -10.03
C GLY A 58 7.26 -1.77 -9.79
N PRO A 59 7.22 -0.45 -10.08
CA PRO A 59 6.04 0.36 -9.80
C PRO A 59 4.85 -0.13 -10.64
N ALA A 60 3.78 -0.54 -9.97
CA ALA A 60 2.57 -1.04 -10.60
C ALA A 60 1.46 0.03 -10.68
N GLY A 61 1.58 1.09 -9.89
CA GLY A 61 0.55 2.11 -9.73
C GLY A 61 0.13 2.77 -11.04
N GLN A 62 1.06 3.02 -11.94
CA GLN A 62 0.79 3.62 -13.25
C GLN A 62 -0.06 2.74 -14.18
N SER A 63 0.06 1.41 -14.06
CA SER A 63 -0.73 0.47 -14.85
C SER A 63 -2.10 0.20 -14.22
N LEU A 64 -2.15 0.13 -12.89
CA LEU A 64 -3.38 -0.14 -12.14
C LEU A 64 -4.32 1.07 -12.10
N PHE A 65 -3.75 2.28 -12.06
CA PHE A 65 -4.44 3.55 -12.08
C PHE A 65 -3.87 4.43 -13.20
N PRO A 66 -4.29 4.24 -14.45
CA PRO A 66 -3.81 5.07 -15.54
C PRO A 66 -4.29 6.51 -15.35
N VAL A 67 -3.36 7.45 -15.50
CA VAL A 67 -3.62 8.90 -15.45
C VAL A 67 -2.96 9.58 -16.62
N ASP A 68 -3.61 10.62 -17.15
CA ASP A 68 -2.93 11.55 -18.04
C ASP A 68 -2.05 12.48 -17.20
N ILE A 69 -0.73 12.28 -17.32
CA ILE A 69 0.25 12.95 -16.46
C ILE A 69 0.42 14.39 -16.90
N GLN A 70 -0.50 15.24 -16.53
CA GLN A 70 -0.31 16.70 -16.54
C GLN A 70 -0.17 17.15 -15.07
N PHE A 71 1.06 17.13 -14.56
CA PHE A 71 1.31 17.64 -13.22
C PHE A 71 0.98 19.12 -13.14
N LYS A 72 -0.14 19.46 -12.53
CA LYS A 72 -0.49 20.83 -12.22
C LYS A 72 0.22 21.27 -10.95
N GLY A 73 1.29 22.05 -11.12
CA GLY A 73 1.98 22.68 -10.01
C GLY A 73 1.27 23.95 -9.55
N GLY A 74 1.16 24.14 -8.25
CA GLY A 74 0.63 25.36 -7.64
C GLY A 74 1.48 25.83 -6.47
N ARG A 75 1.08 26.95 -5.82
CA ARG A 75 1.79 27.46 -4.63
C ARG A 75 1.82 26.46 -3.44
N LYS A 76 0.92 25.47 -3.44
CA LYS A 76 0.83 24.42 -2.41
C LYS A 76 1.54 23.13 -2.79
N GLY A 77 2.12 23.06 -3.96
CA GLY A 77 2.79 21.85 -4.51
C GLY A 77 2.07 21.27 -5.72
N VAL A 78 2.42 20.04 -6.06
CA VAL A 78 1.86 19.28 -7.18
C VAL A 78 0.60 18.57 -6.72
N GLU A 79 -0.51 18.79 -7.41
CA GLU A 79 -1.76 18.09 -7.13
C GLU A 79 -1.66 16.63 -7.56
N LEU A 80 -2.19 15.75 -6.71
CA LEU A 80 -2.28 14.33 -7.03
C LEU A 80 -3.31 14.14 -8.15
N PRO A 81 -2.93 13.54 -9.30
CA PRO A 81 -3.89 13.22 -10.34
C PRO A 81 -4.92 12.22 -9.82
N ILE A 82 -6.11 12.24 -10.43
CA ILE A 82 -7.23 11.37 -10.03
C ILE A 82 -7.47 10.34 -11.12
N SER A 83 -7.49 9.07 -10.73
CA SER A 83 -7.93 7.94 -11.55
C SER A 83 -9.08 7.24 -10.85
N ASP A 84 -10.22 7.13 -11.50
CA ASP A 84 -11.42 6.46 -10.98
C ASP A 84 -11.76 6.86 -9.52
N GLY A 85 -11.68 8.16 -9.20
CA GLY A 85 -12.00 8.70 -7.88
C GLY A 85 -10.85 8.63 -6.84
N VAL A 86 -9.80 7.89 -7.10
CA VAL A 86 -8.61 7.78 -6.24
C VAL A 86 -7.58 8.82 -6.66
N ARG A 87 -7.01 9.56 -5.68
CA ARG A 87 -5.83 10.39 -5.94
C ARG A 87 -4.61 9.49 -6.00
N VAL A 88 -3.86 9.55 -7.10
CA VAL A 88 -2.79 8.57 -7.35
C VAL A 88 -1.45 9.27 -7.50
N MET A 89 -0.42 8.68 -6.91
CA MET A 89 0.96 9.02 -7.21
C MET A 89 1.81 7.77 -7.15
N SER A 90 2.54 7.52 -8.22
CA SER A 90 3.54 6.45 -8.28
C SER A 90 4.91 7.06 -8.54
N ILE A 91 5.92 6.52 -7.88
CA ILE A 91 7.30 6.88 -8.17
C ILE A 91 7.63 6.56 -9.64
N GLY A 92 6.97 5.58 -10.23
CA GLY A 92 7.09 5.21 -11.63
C GLY A 92 6.79 6.34 -12.62
N TYR A 93 5.96 7.31 -12.24
CA TYR A 93 5.69 8.48 -13.09
C TYR A 93 6.93 9.38 -13.31
N PHE A 94 7.89 9.32 -12.41
CA PHE A 94 9.13 10.10 -12.47
C PHE A 94 10.30 9.30 -13.03
N LEU A 95 10.28 7.99 -12.88
CA LEU A 95 11.38 7.13 -13.29
C LEU A 95 11.31 6.72 -14.76
N GLY A 96 10.09 6.68 -15.34
CA GLY A 96 9.88 6.08 -16.66
C GLY A 96 10.33 4.62 -16.70
N ASP A 97 10.80 4.17 -17.87
CA ASP A 97 11.29 2.78 -18.07
C ASP A 97 12.77 2.60 -17.72
N ASN A 98 13.42 3.61 -17.16
CA ASN A 98 14.83 3.53 -16.84
C ASN A 98 15.05 2.86 -15.48
N PRO A 99 16.01 1.92 -15.36
CA PRO A 99 16.42 1.40 -14.07
C PRO A 99 17.04 2.52 -13.22
N PHE A 100 16.57 2.66 -12.00
CA PHE A 100 16.99 3.74 -11.11
C PHE A 100 17.78 3.15 -9.93
N PRO A 101 19.11 3.03 -10.03
CA PRO A 101 19.94 2.34 -9.04
C PRO A 101 20.22 3.23 -7.82
N LEU A 102 19.19 3.69 -7.13
CA LEU A 102 19.36 4.39 -5.86
C LEU A 102 19.36 3.44 -4.69
N ALA A 103 20.22 3.70 -3.72
CA ALA A 103 20.26 2.97 -2.46
C ALA A 103 20.57 3.90 -1.28
N GLY A 104 20.15 3.48 -0.10
CA GLY A 104 20.50 4.15 1.15
C GLY A 104 20.03 5.60 1.20
N ARG A 105 20.96 6.53 1.46
CA ARG A 105 20.64 7.93 1.71
C ARG A 105 20.00 8.65 0.52
N GLU A 106 20.48 8.38 -0.69
CA GLU A 106 19.95 9.02 -1.90
C GLU A 106 18.48 8.67 -2.12
N LYS A 107 18.09 7.42 -1.82
CA LYS A 107 16.71 6.96 -1.88
C LYS A 107 15.83 7.67 -0.84
N ILE A 108 16.34 7.85 0.38
CA ILE A 108 15.64 8.59 1.45
C ILE A 108 15.47 10.06 1.07
N ASP A 109 16.49 10.71 0.54
CA ASP A 109 16.42 12.10 0.10
C ASP A 109 15.38 12.26 -1.02
N LEU A 110 15.35 11.34 -2.00
CA LEU A 110 14.34 11.35 -3.05
C LEU A 110 12.92 11.15 -2.51
N LEU A 111 12.72 10.26 -1.53
CA LEU A 111 11.42 10.10 -0.87
C LEU A 111 10.99 11.38 -0.13
N ILE A 112 11.92 12.05 0.57
CA ILE A 112 11.64 13.33 1.22
C ILE A 112 11.20 14.36 0.18
N ASP A 113 11.92 14.49 -0.92
CA ASP A 113 11.63 15.44 -1.98
C ASP A 113 10.29 15.10 -2.66
N PHE A 114 10.05 13.82 -2.96
CA PHE A 114 8.78 13.32 -3.50
C PHE A 114 7.59 13.75 -2.64
N PHE A 115 7.60 13.44 -1.36
CA PHE A 115 6.53 13.84 -0.46
C PHE A 115 6.44 15.36 -0.26
N SER A 116 7.59 16.07 -0.34
CA SER A 116 7.64 17.52 -0.16
C SER A 116 6.95 18.28 -1.28
N ILE A 117 7.00 17.79 -2.51
CA ILE A 117 6.34 18.43 -3.65
C ILE A 117 4.84 18.18 -3.71
N LEU A 118 4.31 17.13 -3.06
CA LEU A 118 2.90 16.77 -3.15
C LEU A 118 2.00 17.75 -2.38
N ASN A 119 0.89 18.15 -3.02
CA ASN A 119 -0.23 18.79 -2.33
C ASN A 119 -1.24 17.73 -1.88
N ILE A 120 -1.06 17.20 -0.69
CA ILE A 120 -1.87 16.10 -0.15
C ILE A 120 -3.26 16.58 0.27
N GLY A 121 -3.37 17.78 0.87
CA GLY A 121 -4.65 18.33 1.32
C GLY A 121 -5.28 17.55 2.47
N LYS A 122 -6.62 17.53 2.49
CA LYS A 122 -7.40 16.74 3.45
C LYS A 122 -7.73 15.40 2.81
N LEU A 123 -7.51 14.31 3.56
CA LEU A 123 -7.81 12.94 3.12
C LEU A 123 -8.37 12.11 4.28
N ASP A 124 -9.28 11.21 3.97
CA ASP A 124 -9.69 10.18 4.93
C ASP A 124 -8.59 9.14 5.09
N SER A 125 -7.96 8.70 3.99
CA SER A 125 -6.88 7.72 4.05
C SER A 125 -5.82 7.94 2.99
N ILE A 126 -4.57 7.61 3.35
CA ILE A 126 -3.49 7.34 2.40
C ILE A 126 -3.16 5.86 2.47
N ILE A 127 -3.25 5.17 1.35
CA ILE A 127 -2.80 3.80 1.16
C ILE A 127 -1.41 3.86 0.49
N ILE A 128 -0.42 3.30 1.14
CA ILE A 128 0.96 3.28 0.64
C ILE A 128 1.34 1.85 0.25
N ASP A 129 1.63 1.66 -1.02
CA ASP A 129 2.18 0.42 -1.55
C ASP A 129 3.69 0.43 -1.44
N LEU A 130 4.24 -0.40 -0.55
CA LEU A 130 5.68 -0.49 -0.30
C LEU A 130 6.34 -1.48 -1.28
N PRO A 131 7.65 -1.35 -1.59
CA PRO A 131 8.38 -2.43 -2.23
C PRO A 131 8.40 -3.68 -1.36
N PRO A 132 8.68 -4.85 -1.95
CA PRO A 132 8.81 -6.08 -1.18
C PRO A 132 10.03 -6.03 -0.25
N GLY A 133 9.90 -6.64 0.93
CA GLY A 133 10.95 -6.68 1.94
C GLY A 133 10.82 -5.60 3.02
N MET A 134 11.95 -5.37 3.72
CA MET A 134 12.06 -4.41 4.83
C MET A 134 13.09 -3.34 4.47
N GLY A 135 12.85 -2.65 3.37
CA GLY A 135 13.78 -1.68 2.79
C GLY A 135 13.71 -0.29 3.43
N ASP A 136 14.42 0.63 2.79
CA ASP A 136 14.54 2.02 3.21
C ASP A 136 13.18 2.73 3.24
N GLU A 137 12.26 2.36 2.34
CA GLU A 137 10.91 2.93 2.23
C GLU A 137 10.06 2.67 3.47
N LEU A 138 10.11 1.44 4.00
CA LEU A 138 9.40 1.10 5.23
C LEU A 138 10.00 1.85 6.42
N THR A 139 11.34 1.90 6.51
CA THR A 139 12.04 2.65 7.56
C THR A 139 11.76 4.15 7.46
N PHE A 140 11.74 4.70 6.24
CA PHE A 140 11.41 6.09 5.98
C PHE A 140 9.98 6.43 6.43
N THR A 141 9.00 5.65 5.97
CA THR A 141 7.58 5.90 6.30
C THR A 141 7.34 5.83 7.81
N GLN A 142 7.93 4.85 8.48
CA GLN A 142 7.84 4.75 9.94
C GLN A 142 8.48 5.96 10.65
N ARG A 143 9.66 6.39 10.23
CA ARG A 143 10.35 7.55 10.84
C ARG A 143 9.62 8.88 10.59
N VAL A 144 9.08 9.06 9.38
CA VAL A 144 8.38 10.31 9.02
C VAL A 144 7.02 10.37 9.67
N PHE A 145 6.23 9.30 9.58
CA PHE A 145 4.82 9.31 9.99
C PHE A 145 4.60 8.81 11.43
N ARG A 146 5.59 8.14 12.04
CA ARG A 146 5.58 7.66 13.44
C ARG A 146 4.29 6.93 13.81
N ASP A 147 3.66 7.33 14.91
CA ASP A 147 2.46 6.70 15.48
C ASP A 147 1.20 6.82 14.60
N ARG A 148 1.29 7.56 13.49
CA ARG A 148 0.18 7.75 12.54
C ARG A 148 0.12 6.69 11.46
N VAL A 149 1.14 5.85 11.37
CA VAL A 149 1.24 4.77 10.39
C VAL A 149 0.73 3.47 10.98
N SER A 150 -0.09 2.81 10.20
CA SER A 150 -0.48 1.42 10.44
C SER A 150 -0.03 0.54 9.28
N ILE A 151 0.19 -0.74 9.51
CA ILE A 151 0.65 -1.67 8.47
C ILE A 151 -0.24 -2.90 8.35
N VAL A 152 -0.52 -3.28 7.11
CA VAL A 152 -1.10 -4.56 6.71
C VAL A 152 -0.01 -5.40 6.06
N ALA A 153 0.14 -6.63 6.48
CA ALA A 153 1.07 -7.58 5.87
C ALA A 153 0.36 -8.43 4.81
N VAL A 154 0.85 -8.42 3.58
CA VAL A 154 0.34 -9.26 2.50
C VAL A 154 1.27 -10.45 2.27
N THR A 155 0.73 -11.65 2.24
CA THR A 155 1.47 -12.89 2.03
C THR A 155 0.67 -13.90 1.21
N MET A 156 1.28 -15.03 0.87
CA MET A 156 0.62 -16.20 0.28
C MET A 156 0.76 -17.39 1.23
N ASP A 157 -0.15 -18.36 1.13
CA ASP A 157 -0.06 -19.61 1.88
C ASP A 157 0.91 -20.61 1.22
N SER A 158 2.17 -20.21 1.08
CA SER A 158 3.28 -21.08 0.68
C SER A 158 4.41 -20.99 1.69
N GLU A 159 5.14 -22.09 1.88
CA GLU A 159 6.24 -22.16 2.86
C GLU A 159 7.25 -21.03 2.68
N LEU A 160 7.66 -20.77 1.44
CA LEU A 160 8.61 -19.71 1.14
C LEU A 160 8.06 -18.32 1.50
N SER A 161 6.77 -18.05 1.20
CA SER A 161 6.15 -16.76 1.52
C SER A 161 6.00 -16.56 3.01
N LEU A 162 5.60 -17.59 3.74
CA LEU A 162 5.41 -17.54 5.18
C LEU A 162 6.75 -17.36 5.92
N ASN A 163 7.81 -18.05 5.49
CA ASN A 163 9.15 -17.88 6.07
C ASN A 163 9.64 -16.41 5.97
N VAL A 164 9.35 -15.73 4.88
CA VAL A 164 9.74 -14.33 4.71
C VAL A 164 8.76 -13.39 5.44
N ALA A 165 7.47 -13.73 5.45
CA ALA A 165 6.47 -12.99 6.22
C ALA A 165 6.79 -12.98 7.74
N GLU A 166 7.29 -14.10 8.30
CA GLU A 166 7.75 -14.15 9.70
C GLU A 166 8.81 -13.08 10.01
N LYS A 167 9.74 -12.84 9.07
CA LYS A 167 10.76 -11.79 9.25
C LYS A 167 10.13 -10.40 9.27
N LEU A 168 9.16 -10.14 8.37
CA LEU A 168 8.41 -8.89 8.35
C LEU A 168 7.62 -8.70 9.66
N MET A 169 6.94 -9.74 10.14
CA MET A 169 6.20 -9.69 11.41
C MET A 169 7.12 -9.41 12.60
N LYS A 170 8.31 -10.00 12.62
CA LYS A 170 9.32 -9.71 13.64
C LYS A 170 9.76 -8.25 13.58
N TYR A 171 9.99 -7.71 12.39
CA TYR A 171 10.35 -6.29 12.18
C TYR A 171 9.23 -5.36 12.69
N ILE A 172 7.99 -5.58 12.27
CA ILE A 172 6.82 -4.80 12.70
C ILE A 172 6.73 -4.75 14.22
N LYS A 173 6.92 -5.90 14.88
CA LYS A 173 6.89 -6.00 16.36
C LYS A 173 8.07 -5.27 17.01
N THR A 174 9.28 -5.41 16.47
CA THR A 174 10.48 -4.77 17.01
C THR A 174 10.39 -3.26 16.93
N GLU A 175 9.93 -2.75 15.80
CA GLU A 175 9.75 -1.32 15.55
C GLU A 175 8.45 -0.74 16.13
N LYS A 176 7.63 -1.59 16.76
CA LYS A 176 6.34 -1.21 17.39
C LYS A 176 5.39 -0.48 16.42
N ILE A 177 5.38 -0.89 15.15
CA ILE A 177 4.46 -0.34 14.16
C ILE A 177 3.05 -0.84 14.46
N ASN A 178 2.05 0.04 14.39
CA ASN A 178 0.66 -0.37 14.58
C ASN A 178 0.26 -1.38 13.50
N PHE A 179 -0.01 -2.61 13.91
CA PHE A 179 -0.30 -3.72 13.01
C PHE A 179 -1.80 -3.95 12.90
N LEU A 180 -2.33 -3.90 11.68
CA LEU A 180 -3.76 -4.05 11.40
C LEU A 180 -4.17 -5.49 11.10
N GLY A 181 -3.29 -6.30 10.56
CA GLY A 181 -3.58 -7.69 10.25
C GLY A 181 -2.85 -8.21 9.02
N ILE A 182 -3.12 -9.48 8.71
CA ILE A 182 -2.53 -10.21 7.60
C ILE A 182 -3.58 -10.40 6.51
N ILE A 183 -3.25 -10.08 5.26
CA ILE A 183 -4.02 -10.51 4.10
C ILE A 183 -3.30 -11.69 3.47
N VAL A 184 -3.99 -12.82 3.38
CA VAL A 184 -3.46 -14.01 2.70
C VAL A 184 -4.04 -14.04 1.30
N ASN A 185 -3.20 -13.79 0.30
CA ASN A 185 -3.58 -13.76 -1.10
C ASN A 185 -3.30 -15.10 -1.78
N MET A 186 -4.03 -15.38 -2.86
CA MET A 186 -3.93 -16.60 -3.65
C MET A 186 -4.12 -17.84 -2.79
N VAL A 187 -5.11 -17.81 -1.87
CA VAL A 187 -5.42 -18.98 -1.03
C VAL A 187 -5.93 -20.15 -1.90
N ASN A 188 -5.79 -21.36 -1.38
CA ASN A 188 -6.12 -22.63 -2.06
C ASN A 188 -5.31 -22.90 -3.36
N LEU A 189 -4.27 -22.10 -3.66
CA LEU A 189 -3.42 -22.33 -4.83
C LEU A 189 -2.45 -23.51 -4.63
N PHE A 190 -1.88 -23.64 -3.42
CA PHE A 190 -0.85 -24.63 -3.13
C PHE A 190 -1.34 -25.75 -2.18
N ARG A 191 -2.26 -25.43 -1.28
CA ARG A 191 -2.84 -26.33 -0.28
C ARG A 191 -4.17 -25.74 0.21
N GLU A 192 -4.95 -26.55 0.92
CA GLU A 192 -6.15 -26.10 1.61
C GLU A 192 -5.79 -24.99 2.61
N TYR A 193 -6.47 -23.87 2.49
CA TYR A 193 -6.23 -22.69 3.32
C TYR A 193 -6.75 -22.89 4.75
N ASN A 194 -5.90 -22.62 5.72
CA ASN A 194 -6.26 -22.67 7.15
C ASN A 194 -5.80 -21.38 7.86
N PRO A 195 -6.72 -20.45 8.14
CA PRO A 195 -6.38 -19.16 8.77
C PRO A 195 -5.71 -19.33 10.13
N LYS A 196 -6.17 -20.29 10.96
CA LYS A 196 -5.61 -20.52 12.30
C LYS A 196 -4.14 -20.96 12.28
N GLN A 197 -3.73 -21.70 11.25
CA GLN A 197 -2.32 -22.07 11.08
C GLN A 197 -1.47 -20.86 10.72
N ILE A 198 -1.97 -19.99 9.85
CA ILE A 198 -1.28 -18.75 9.45
C ILE A 198 -1.15 -17.82 10.66
N GLU A 199 -2.24 -17.58 11.38
CA GLU A 199 -2.26 -16.72 12.58
C GLU A 199 -1.29 -17.21 13.65
N LYS A 200 -1.29 -18.51 13.94
CA LYS A 200 -0.37 -19.12 14.89
C LYS A 200 1.09 -18.94 14.45
N ARG A 201 1.37 -19.17 13.18
CA ARG A 201 2.72 -19.11 12.62
C ARG A 201 3.25 -17.67 12.58
N LEU A 202 2.46 -16.75 12.07
CA LEU A 202 2.84 -15.35 11.92
C LEU A 202 2.60 -14.52 13.19
N ARG A 203 1.92 -15.08 14.21
CA ARG A 203 1.55 -14.41 15.47
C ARG A 203 0.79 -13.10 15.24
N GLY A 204 -0.16 -13.13 14.31
CA GLY A 204 -1.00 -12.01 13.94
C GLY A 204 -2.33 -12.47 13.36
N GLU A 205 -3.36 -11.69 13.52
CA GLU A 205 -4.70 -11.99 13.00
C GLU A 205 -4.79 -11.86 11.50
N VAL A 206 -5.53 -12.74 10.86
CA VAL A 206 -5.88 -12.63 9.45
C VAL A 206 -7.01 -11.61 9.30
N LEU A 207 -6.73 -10.53 8.56
CA LEU A 207 -7.67 -9.50 8.18
C LEU A 207 -8.58 -9.95 7.03
N GLY A 208 -8.08 -10.80 6.15
CA GLY A 208 -8.82 -11.32 5.03
C GLY A 208 -8.03 -12.32 4.20
N ALA A 209 -8.75 -13.06 3.39
CA ALA A 209 -8.21 -14.01 2.44
C ALA A 209 -8.76 -13.73 1.05
N VAL A 210 -7.90 -13.80 0.05
CA VAL A 210 -8.22 -13.59 -1.36
C VAL A 210 -7.82 -14.82 -2.16
N SER A 211 -8.73 -15.37 -2.91
CA SER A 211 -8.51 -16.54 -3.75
C SER A 211 -7.59 -16.24 -4.93
N TYR A 212 -7.05 -17.29 -5.54
CA TYR A 212 -6.34 -17.13 -6.80
C TYR A 212 -7.34 -16.97 -7.96
N HIS A 213 -7.32 -15.84 -8.60
CA HIS A 213 -8.18 -15.51 -9.74
C HIS A 213 -7.35 -15.32 -11.01
N PRO A 214 -7.13 -16.37 -11.83
CA PRO A 214 -6.30 -16.25 -13.04
C PRO A 214 -6.82 -15.19 -14.02
N ARG A 215 -8.13 -14.96 -14.07
CA ARG A 215 -8.75 -13.94 -14.92
C ARG A 215 -8.34 -12.51 -14.61
N LEU A 216 -7.74 -12.24 -13.45
CA LEU A 216 -7.22 -10.90 -13.14
C LEU A 216 -6.13 -10.45 -14.13
N GLU A 217 -5.40 -11.38 -14.75
CA GLU A 217 -4.38 -11.06 -15.75
C GLU A 217 -4.97 -10.60 -17.09
N GLU A 218 -6.25 -10.86 -17.36
CA GLU A 218 -6.95 -10.39 -18.56
C GLU A 218 -7.21 -8.89 -18.56
N PHE A 219 -7.16 -8.25 -17.37
CA PHE A 219 -7.51 -6.86 -17.18
C PHE A 219 -6.32 -6.04 -16.68
N LYS A 220 -6.11 -4.85 -17.23
CA LYS A 220 -4.97 -3.99 -16.90
C LYS A 220 -5.23 -3.13 -15.67
N THR A 221 -6.37 -2.41 -15.64
CA THR A 221 -6.67 -1.44 -14.58
C THR A 221 -7.34 -2.11 -13.40
N ILE A 222 -7.19 -1.52 -12.21
CA ILE A 222 -7.83 -2.06 -11.00
C ILE A 222 -9.35 -2.03 -11.10
N LYS A 223 -9.90 -0.98 -11.69
CA LYS A 223 -11.33 -0.88 -11.97
C LYS A 223 -11.81 -2.04 -12.81
N SER A 224 -11.18 -2.30 -13.96
CA SER A 224 -11.58 -3.41 -14.84
C SER A 224 -11.43 -4.78 -14.18
N LYS A 225 -10.43 -4.98 -13.30
CA LYS A 225 -10.30 -6.20 -12.51
C LYS A 225 -11.49 -6.40 -11.57
N LEU A 226 -11.90 -5.37 -10.85
CA LEU A 226 -13.00 -5.42 -9.89
C LEU A 226 -14.37 -5.52 -10.55
N GLU A 227 -14.56 -4.90 -11.71
CA GLU A 227 -15.83 -4.96 -12.46
C GLU A 227 -16.06 -6.32 -13.14
N ASN A 228 -15.00 -7.03 -13.54
CA ASN A 228 -15.10 -8.26 -14.32
C ASN A 228 -14.81 -9.54 -13.52
N VAL A 229 -14.25 -9.44 -12.31
CA VAL A 229 -13.98 -10.57 -11.41
C VAL A 229 -14.72 -10.35 -10.09
N HIS A 230 -16.02 -10.68 -10.09
CA HIS A 230 -16.92 -10.38 -8.97
C HIS A 230 -16.54 -11.09 -7.66
N GLU A 231 -15.96 -12.28 -7.72
CA GLU A 231 -15.47 -12.98 -6.53
C GLU A 231 -14.32 -12.20 -5.88
N PHE A 232 -13.34 -11.77 -6.67
CA PHE A 232 -12.24 -10.92 -6.21
C PHE A 232 -12.76 -9.62 -5.58
N ARG A 233 -13.74 -8.96 -6.23
CA ARG A 233 -14.36 -7.76 -5.68
C ARG A 233 -14.95 -8.01 -4.30
N ARG A 234 -15.76 -9.06 -4.12
CA ARG A 234 -16.37 -9.40 -2.82
C ARG A 234 -15.32 -9.68 -1.75
N GLU A 235 -14.25 -10.38 -2.08
CA GLU A 235 -13.17 -10.67 -1.14
C GLU A 235 -12.47 -9.39 -0.68
N ILE A 236 -12.22 -8.44 -1.60
CA ILE A 236 -11.64 -7.13 -1.25
C ILE A 236 -12.62 -6.28 -0.44
N GLU A 237 -13.92 -6.31 -0.74
CA GLU A 237 -14.94 -5.61 0.06
C GLU A 237 -14.94 -6.10 1.52
N HIS A 238 -14.80 -7.40 1.79
CA HIS A 238 -14.64 -7.94 3.13
C HIS A 238 -13.34 -7.45 3.81
N VAL A 239 -12.23 -7.44 3.07
CA VAL A 239 -10.96 -6.88 3.57
C VAL A 239 -11.13 -5.41 3.97
N VAL A 240 -11.82 -4.62 3.14
CA VAL A 240 -12.07 -3.19 3.42
C VAL A 240 -12.98 -3.02 4.64
N ASP A 241 -14.02 -3.85 4.80
CA ASP A 241 -14.91 -3.80 5.97
C ASP A 241 -14.14 -4.02 7.28
N ASP A 242 -13.25 -4.99 7.31
CA ASP A 242 -12.44 -5.27 8.49
C ASP A 242 -11.34 -4.25 8.71
N LEU A 243 -10.77 -3.72 7.63
CA LEU A 243 -9.81 -2.61 7.70
C LEU A 243 -10.42 -1.37 8.31
N LEU A 244 -11.62 -0.96 7.87
CA LEU A 244 -12.33 0.23 8.36
C LEU A 244 -12.61 0.16 9.88
N LYS A 245 -12.96 -1.01 10.40
CA LYS A 245 -13.15 -1.23 11.85
C LYS A 245 -11.86 -0.97 12.63
N ARG A 246 -10.69 -1.37 12.07
CA ARG A 246 -9.39 -1.29 12.73
C ARG A 246 -8.74 0.08 12.66
N VAL A 247 -9.01 0.85 11.61
CA VAL A 247 -8.47 2.20 11.43
C VAL A 247 -9.37 3.32 11.97
N ASN A 248 -10.51 2.98 12.60
CA ASN A 248 -11.51 3.92 13.15
C ASN A 248 -11.97 4.97 12.10
N LEU A 249 -12.16 4.54 10.85
CA LEU A 249 -12.67 5.38 9.75
C LEU A 249 -14.16 5.14 9.44
N LEU A 250 -14.88 4.43 10.29
CA LEU A 250 -16.32 4.21 10.07
C LEU A 250 -17.05 5.57 10.03
N LYS A 251 -17.79 5.80 8.93
CA LYS A 251 -18.65 6.97 8.73
C LYS A 251 -20.05 6.69 9.25
#